data_f3cf3863965603ae8a9bbee477751840
#
_entry.id   f3cf3863965603ae8a9bbee477751840
#
_cell.length_a   1.000
_cell.length_b   1.000
_cell.length_c   1.000
_cell.angle_alpha   90.00
_cell.angle_beta   90.00
_cell.angle_gamma   90.00
#
_symmetry.space_group_name_H-M   'P 1'
#
loop_
_entity.id
_entity.type
_entity.pdbx_description
1 polymer ?
#
loop_
_entity_poly.entity_id
_entity_poly.type
_entity_poly.pdbx_seq_one_letter_code
_entity_poly.pdbx_strand_id
1 'polypeptide(L)'
;MKKIKLGIIGFGNIGMVHTDNIINGKCESVELVAVCDIKDEKLAMAREKSADILLFKDAEEMMDSGKIDSVLVCVPHYDHPKYAIMAMQKGLHTLIEKPAGVYTKQVIEMNEVAKRSNVVFGIMMNQRTNCIYRKMREIVKSGRLGEIKRTNLIITDWYRSQIYYDSGDWRATWSGEGGGVLLNQCPHNLDLWQWICGMPTKVEAKLHFGKWHDIEVEDDVSAYVEYANGATGLFVTSTGDSLGTNRFEITLEKGKLVAEGGELKMWESEISEKEFSKINENPFAAPSSTFSIVETDGENPQHAGVLNAFASAILNGTELVARGEEGINGLTLSNAMHLSAWLGKEITISEFDHDLFYEELKKRIDTSRRKTTVASVGKIDMQDSFVAKHYKTT
;
A
#
# COMPACT_ATOMS: atom_id res chain seq x y z
N MET A 1 23.27 20.37 -8.16
CA MET A 1 22.51 19.39 -8.94
C MET A 1 21.14 19.97 -9.29
N LYS A 2 20.57 19.58 -10.42
CA LYS A 2 19.17 19.98 -10.77
C LYS A 2 18.21 19.28 -9.80
N LYS A 3 17.23 20.01 -9.28
CA LYS A 3 16.20 19.47 -8.38
C LYS A 3 14.83 19.64 -9.02
N ILE A 4 13.91 18.70 -8.72
CA ILE A 4 12.50 18.91 -9.00
C ILE A 4 11.91 19.87 -7.95
N LYS A 5 10.94 20.69 -8.37
CA LYS A 5 10.24 21.65 -7.51
C LYS A 5 8.91 21.05 -7.07
N LEU A 6 8.86 20.54 -5.84
CA LEU A 6 7.72 19.80 -5.33
C LEU A 6 6.73 20.69 -4.57
N GLY A 7 5.44 20.53 -4.88
CA GLY A 7 4.33 20.99 -4.06
C GLY A 7 3.69 19.82 -3.32
N ILE A 8 3.39 19.95 -2.03
CA ILE A 8 2.64 18.95 -1.25
C ILE A 8 1.20 19.42 -1.08
N ILE A 9 0.23 18.55 -1.44
CA ILE A 9 -1.20 18.79 -1.25
C ILE A 9 -1.69 17.93 -0.09
N GLY A 10 -2.08 18.56 1.02
CA GLY A 10 -2.42 17.93 2.29
C GLY A 10 -1.22 17.89 3.25
N PHE A 11 -1.32 18.63 4.36
CA PHE A 11 -0.27 18.70 5.38
C PHE A 11 -0.70 17.98 6.69
N GLY A 12 -1.26 16.77 6.50
CA GLY A 12 -1.52 15.82 7.58
C GLY A 12 -0.23 15.13 8.06
N ASN A 13 -0.36 14.07 8.86
CA ASN A 13 0.79 13.35 9.42
C ASN A 13 1.78 12.89 8.33
N ILE A 14 1.28 12.35 7.21
CA ILE A 14 2.16 11.85 6.15
C ILE A 14 2.81 13.00 5.35
N GLY A 15 2.10 14.09 5.09
CA GLY A 15 2.68 15.29 4.47
C GLY A 15 3.82 15.87 5.30
N MET A 16 3.71 15.86 6.63
CA MET A 16 4.78 16.25 7.55
C MET A 16 5.99 15.32 7.46
N VAL A 17 5.78 14.00 7.40
CA VAL A 17 6.88 13.01 7.25
C VAL A 17 7.65 13.23 5.96
N HIS A 18 6.97 13.46 4.85
CA HIS A 18 7.62 13.77 3.57
C HIS A 18 8.41 15.09 3.64
N THR A 19 7.82 16.11 4.22
CA THR A 19 8.51 17.39 4.47
C THR A 19 9.79 17.19 5.27
N ASP A 20 9.72 16.45 6.37
CA ASP A 20 10.88 16.16 7.21
C ASP A 20 11.97 15.37 6.46
N ASN A 21 11.60 14.41 5.62
CA ASN A 21 12.56 13.68 4.79
C ASN A 21 13.29 14.62 3.80
N ILE A 22 12.58 15.58 3.21
CA ILE A 22 13.16 16.53 2.25
C ILE A 22 14.06 17.55 2.98
N ILE A 23 13.57 18.18 4.04
CA ILE A 23 14.31 19.23 4.78
C ILE A 23 15.56 18.64 5.47
N ASN A 24 15.48 17.40 5.96
CA ASN A 24 16.62 16.71 6.59
C ASN A 24 17.60 16.13 5.56
N GLY A 25 17.47 16.44 4.27
CA GLY A 25 18.43 16.08 3.24
C GLY A 25 18.39 14.63 2.77
N LYS A 26 17.37 13.85 3.13
CA LYS A 26 17.20 12.46 2.66
C LYS A 26 16.76 12.38 1.19
N CYS A 27 16.33 13.49 0.60
CA CYS A 27 15.85 13.61 -0.79
C CYS A 27 16.65 14.70 -1.52
N GLU A 28 17.88 14.39 -1.92
CA GLU A 28 18.83 15.38 -2.45
C GLU A 28 18.39 16.07 -3.73
N SER A 29 17.63 15.37 -4.60
CA SER A 29 17.13 15.88 -5.88
C SER A 29 15.72 16.47 -5.79
N VAL A 30 15.19 16.70 -4.59
CA VAL A 30 13.87 17.30 -4.36
C VAL A 30 14.03 18.62 -3.61
N GLU A 31 13.32 19.65 -4.08
CA GLU A 31 13.16 20.94 -3.41
C GLU A 31 11.67 21.08 -3.05
N LEU A 32 11.36 21.19 -1.75
CA LEU A 32 10.01 21.51 -1.30
C LEU A 32 9.76 23.01 -1.47
N VAL A 33 8.94 23.37 -2.45
CA VAL A 33 8.65 24.77 -2.80
C VAL A 33 7.34 25.25 -2.18
N ALA A 34 6.32 24.37 -2.16
CA ALA A 34 4.98 24.77 -1.75
C ALA A 34 4.27 23.70 -0.94
N VAL A 35 3.39 24.14 -0.05
CA VAL A 35 2.45 23.30 0.69
C VAL A 35 1.05 23.87 0.56
N CYS A 36 0.08 23.01 0.29
CA CYS A 36 -1.33 23.36 0.27
C CYS A 36 -2.09 22.57 1.34
N ASP A 37 -2.88 23.25 2.15
CA ASP A 37 -3.85 22.64 3.08
C ASP A 37 -5.02 23.59 3.32
N ILE A 38 -6.22 23.05 3.46
CA ILE A 38 -7.44 23.84 3.71
C ILE A 38 -7.47 24.44 5.13
N LYS A 39 -6.67 23.91 6.07
CA LYS A 39 -6.62 24.30 7.47
C LYS A 39 -5.47 25.23 7.75
N ASP A 40 -5.76 26.44 8.31
CA ASP A 40 -4.74 27.42 8.66
C ASP A 40 -3.71 26.90 9.65
N GLU A 41 -4.13 26.07 10.59
CA GLU A 41 -3.24 25.43 11.58
C GLU A 41 -2.18 24.55 10.91
N LYS A 42 -2.54 23.84 9.82
CA LYS A 42 -1.62 23.00 9.06
C LYS A 42 -0.62 23.83 8.26
N LEU A 43 -1.07 24.94 7.68
CA LEU A 43 -0.20 25.88 6.99
C LEU A 43 0.77 26.56 7.97
N ALA A 44 0.32 26.91 9.19
CA ALA A 44 1.21 27.41 10.24
C ALA A 44 2.30 26.40 10.60
N MET A 45 1.94 25.12 10.78
CA MET A 45 2.92 24.04 11.02
C MET A 45 3.92 23.88 9.87
N ALA A 46 3.49 24.04 8.62
CA ALA A 46 4.41 24.00 7.47
C ALA A 46 5.38 25.19 7.48
N ARG A 47 4.91 26.39 7.86
CA ARG A 47 5.74 27.58 8.02
C ARG A 47 6.80 27.41 9.12
N GLU A 48 6.47 26.73 10.21
CA GLU A 48 7.42 26.41 11.27
C GLU A 48 8.55 25.48 10.81
N LYS A 49 8.28 24.60 9.82
CA LYS A 49 9.29 23.71 9.25
C LYS A 49 10.30 24.46 8.38
N SER A 50 9.85 25.43 7.58
CA SER A 50 10.71 26.31 6.80
C SER A 50 9.99 27.60 6.42
N ALA A 51 10.66 28.75 6.62
CA ALA A 51 10.14 30.05 6.27
C ALA A 51 10.03 30.29 4.74
N ASP A 52 10.74 29.51 3.93
CA ASP A 52 10.79 29.67 2.47
C ASP A 52 9.66 28.95 1.75
N ILE A 53 8.91 28.08 2.44
CA ILE A 53 7.79 27.33 1.84
C ILE A 53 6.65 28.29 1.50
N LEU A 54 6.20 28.27 0.25
CA LEU A 54 4.99 28.96 -0.20
C LEU A 54 3.76 28.23 0.32
N LEU A 55 2.79 28.95 0.87
CA LEU A 55 1.59 28.37 1.48
C LEU A 55 0.35 28.73 0.65
N PHE A 56 -0.47 27.71 0.37
CA PHE A 56 -1.69 27.84 -0.40
C PHE A 56 -2.87 27.20 0.36
N LYS A 57 -4.05 27.80 0.26
CA LYS A 57 -5.30 27.20 0.74
C LYS A 57 -6.03 26.41 -0.32
N ASP A 58 -5.74 26.69 -1.56
CA ASP A 58 -6.32 26.06 -2.73
C ASP A 58 -5.24 25.35 -3.54
N ALA A 59 -5.51 24.09 -3.90
CA ALA A 59 -4.56 23.27 -4.63
C ALA A 59 -4.43 23.69 -6.09
N GLU A 60 -5.51 24.21 -6.70
CA GLU A 60 -5.49 24.68 -8.08
C GLU A 60 -4.65 25.94 -8.20
N GLU A 61 -4.79 26.89 -7.27
CA GLU A 61 -3.94 28.08 -7.19
C GLU A 61 -2.45 27.71 -7.04
N MET A 62 -2.14 26.71 -6.22
CA MET A 62 -0.76 26.23 -6.08
C MET A 62 -0.24 25.64 -7.38
N MET A 63 -1.02 24.80 -8.06
CA MET A 63 -0.65 24.18 -9.33
C MET A 63 -0.46 25.22 -10.44
N ASP A 64 -1.29 26.27 -10.49
CA ASP A 64 -1.24 27.35 -11.49
C ASP A 64 -0.19 28.43 -11.18
N SER A 65 0.45 28.37 -10.02
CA SER A 65 1.43 29.37 -9.58
C SER A 65 2.69 29.47 -10.48
N GLY A 66 2.97 28.43 -11.28
CA GLY A 66 4.20 28.31 -12.07
C GLY A 66 5.47 28.17 -11.22
N LYS A 67 5.33 27.87 -9.92
CA LYS A 67 6.47 27.73 -8.98
C LYS A 67 6.93 26.29 -8.81
N ILE A 68 6.08 25.32 -9.14
CA ILE A 68 6.31 23.87 -8.98
C ILE A 68 6.30 23.18 -10.36
N ASP A 69 6.97 22.04 -10.47
CA ASP A 69 6.95 21.15 -11.63
C ASP A 69 6.38 19.77 -11.28
N SER A 70 6.17 19.53 -10.00
CA SER A 70 5.69 18.25 -9.49
C SER A 70 4.84 18.41 -8.23
N VAL A 71 3.95 17.47 -7.99
CA VAL A 71 3.11 17.42 -6.79
C VAL A 71 3.18 16.06 -6.11
N LEU A 72 3.06 16.08 -4.77
CA LEU A 72 2.80 14.91 -3.93
C LEU A 72 1.44 15.09 -3.27
N VAL A 73 0.52 14.16 -3.56
CA VAL A 73 -0.86 14.20 -3.06
C VAL A 73 -0.97 13.39 -1.77
N CYS A 74 -1.25 14.06 -0.65
CA CYS A 74 -1.31 13.52 0.71
C CYS A 74 -2.66 13.82 1.41
N VAL A 75 -3.74 13.82 0.66
CA VAL A 75 -5.10 14.12 1.13
C VAL A 75 -5.84 12.84 1.56
N PRO A 76 -7.09 12.90 2.08
CA PRO A 76 -7.91 11.71 2.29
C PRO A 76 -8.13 10.89 1.02
N HIS A 77 -8.36 9.60 1.18
CA HIS A 77 -8.31 8.59 0.12
C HIS A 77 -9.22 8.87 -1.10
N TYR A 78 -10.43 9.40 -0.86
CA TYR A 78 -11.38 9.75 -1.94
C TYR A 78 -10.85 10.83 -2.87
N ASP A 79 -9.99 11.71 -2.36
CA ASP A 79 -9.51 12.88 -3.09
C ASP A 79 -8.19 12.62 -3.85
N HIS A 80 -7.51 11.46 -3.65
CA HIS A 80 -6.28 11.14 -4.37
C HIS A 80 -6.47 11.23 -5.89
N PRO A 81 -7.47 10.55 -6.50
CA PRO A 81 -7.66 10.63 -7.95
C PRO A 81 -8.03 12.03 -8.44
N LYS A 82 -8.82 12.79 -7.68
CA LYS A 82 -9.22 14.14 -8.04
C LYS A 82 -8.01 15.07 -8.25
N TYR A 83 -7.14 15.13 -7.25
CA TYR A 83 -5.97 16.00 -7.32
C TYR A 83 -4.89 15.47 -8.26
N ALA A 84 -4.76 14.15 -8.40
CA ALA A 84 -3.85 13.55 -9.38
C ALA A 84 -4.27 13.87 -10.82
N ILE A 85 -5.56 13.73 -11.15
CA ILE A 85 -6.13 14.08 -12.45
C ILE A 85 -5.87 15.57 -12.76
N MET A 86 -6.20 16.45 -11.81
CA MET A 86 -5.99 17.88 -11.96
C MET A 86 -4.52 18.23 -12.23
N ALA A 87 -3.59 17.65 -11.48
CA ALA A 87 -2.16 17.89 -11.64
C ALA A 87 -1.64 17.41 -13.00
N MET A 88 -2.00 16.18 -13.41
CA MET A 88 -1.59 15.62 -14.70
C MET A 88 -2.14 16.41 -15.88
N GLN A 89 -3.39 16.91 -15.79
CA GLN A 89 -4.00 17.78 -16.81
C GLN A 89 -3.29 19.13 -16.94
N LYS A 90 -2.71 19.64 -15.84
CA LYS A 90 -1.89 20.86 -15.83
C LYS A 90 -0.42 20.61 -16.21
N GLY A 91 -0.06 19.37 -16.58
CA GLY A 91 1.29 19.00 -17.00
C GLY A 91 2.30 18.86 -15.85
N LEU A 92 1.84 18.70 -14.61
CA LEU A 92 2.70 18.48 -13.44
C LEU A 92 3.00 16.99 -13.25
N HIS A 93 4.26 16.65 -12.99
CA HIS A 93 4.63 15.33 -12.56
C HIS A 93 3.95 15.01 -11.23
N THR A 94 3.37 13.81 -11.10
CA THR A 94 2.45 13.51 -10.00
C THR A 94 2.87 12.26 -9.25
N LEU A 95 3.02 12.38 -7.94
CA LEU A 95 3.15 11.26 -7.01
C LEU A 95 1.96 11.28 -6.06
N ILE A 96 1.30 10.15 -5.86
CA ILE A 96 0.18 10.05 -4.92
C ILE A 96 0.54 9.15 -3.73
N GLU A 97 -0.01 9.47 -2.56
CA GLU A 97 -0.02 8.54 -1.44
C GLU A 97 -0.92 7.34 -1.73
N LYS A 98 -0.65 6.26 -1.00
CA LYS A 98 -1.53 5.09 -1.01
C LYS A 98 -2.75 5.33 -0.10
N PRO A 99 -3.89 4.67 -0.37
CA PRO A 99 -4.21 3.87 -1.55
C PRO A 99 -4.41 4.74 -2.80
N ALA A 100 -4.43 4.14 -3.99
CA ALA A 100 -4.64 4.89 -5.23
C ALA A 100 -5.98 5.65 -5.28
N GLY A 101 -6.94 5.19 -4.50
CA GLY A 101 -8.28 5.72 -4.31
C GLY A 101 -9.09 4.77 -3.45
N VAL A 102 -10.39 4.96 -3.33
CA VAL A 102 -11.27 4.11 -2.53
C VAL A 102 -11.91 3.00 -3.36
N TYR A 103 -12.30 3.30 -4.59
CA TYR A 103 -12.94 2.35 -5.51
C TYR A 103 -12.28 2.40 -6.89
N THR A 104 -12.24 1.25 -7.53
CA THR A 104 -11.52 1.07 -8.80
C THR A 104 -12.00 1.97 -9.91
N LYS A 105 -13.29 2.30 -10.01
CA LYS A 105 -13.85 3.14 -11.07
C LYS A 105 -13.17 4.51 -11.14
N GLN A 106 -12.97 5.20 -10.01
CA GLN A 106 -12.28 6.50 -9.97
C GLN A 106 -10.78 6.37 -10.34
N VAL A 107 -10.16 5.24 -10.01
CA VAL A 107 -8.75 4.99 -10.34
C VAL A 107 -8.57 4.64 -11.82
N ILE A 108 -9.54 3.97 -12.44
CA ILE A 108 -9.56 3.76 -13.90
C ILE A 108 -9.56 5.11 -14.61
N GLU A 109 -10.43 6.05 -14.19
CA GLU A 109 -10.47 7.39 -14.77
C GLU A 109 -9.11 8.12 -14.62
N MET A 110 -8.50 8.06 -13.43
CA MET A 110 -7.17 8.62 -13.18
C MET A 110 -6.11 8.01 -14.11
N ASN A 111 -6.13 6.69 -14.27
CA ASN A 111 -5.18 5.98 -15.13
C ASN A 111 -5.39 6.32 -16.62
N GLU A 112 -6.62 6.58 -17.07
CA GLU A 112 -6.89 7.03 -18.44
C GLU A 112 -6.33 8.44 -18.70
N VAL A 113 -6.37 9.33 -17.70
CA VAL A 113 -5.71 10.63 -17.78
C VAL A 113 -4.19 10.48 -17.82
N ALA A 114 -3.63 9.63 -16.96
CA ALA A 114 -2.20 9.35 -16.94
C ALA A 114 -1.67 8.86 -18.29
N LYS A 115 -2.36 7.94 -18.95
CA LYS A 115 -1.99 7.43 -20.30
C LYS A 115 -1.93 8.51 -21.37
N ARG A 116 -2.69 9.59 -21.21
CA ARG A 116 -2.77 10.72 -22.17
C ARG A 116 -1.85 11.87 -21.81
N SER A 117 -1.26 11.84 -20.62
CA SER A 117 -0.34 12.86 -20.13
C SER A 117 1.11 12.47 -20.46
N ASN A 118 1.96 13.51 -20.64
CA ASN A 118 3.39 13.32 -20.85
C ASN A 118 4.17 13.56 -19.55
N VAL A 119 3.58 13.21 -18.40
CA VAL A 119 4.19 13.41 -17.09
C VAL A 119 4.56 12.08 -16.44
N VAL A 120 5.51 12.14 -15.51
CA VAL A 120 5.81 11.00 -14.65
C VAL A 120 4.70 10.88 -13.63
N PHE A 121 4.07 9.70 -13.55
CA PHE A 121 3.03 9.39 -12.57
C PHE A 121 3.45 8.19 -11.71
N GLY A 122 3.56 8.39 -10.40
CA GLY A 122 3.97 7.39 -9.42
C GLY A 122 3.01 7.25 -8.25
N ILE A 123 3.15 6.16 -7.50
CA ILE A 123 2.41 5.91 -6.25
C ILE A 123 3.36 5.50 -5.13
N MET A 124 3.06 5.91 -3.90
CA MET A 124 3.90 5.73 -2.71
C MET A 124 3.83 4.30 -2.15
N MET A 125 4.29 3.31 -2.93
CA MET A 125 4.44 1.92 -2.50
C MET A 125 5.83 1.70 -1.85
N ASN A 126 6.07 2.38 -0.73
CA ASN A 126 7.38 2.42 -0.07
C ASN A 126 7.90 1.04 0.37
N GLN A 127 7.03 0.07 0.66
CA GLN A 127 7.45 -1.29 1.01
C GLN A 127 8.15 -2.05 -0.13
N ARG A 128 7.96 -1.62 -1.39
CA ARG A 128 8.73 -2.15 -2.52
C ARG A 128 10.23 -1.77 -2.45
N THR A 129 10.62 -0.81 -1.60
CA THR A 129 12.03 -0.45 -1.36
C THR A 129 12.71 -1.33 -0.32
N ASN A 130 11.94 -2.14 0.43
CA ASN A 130 12.48 -3.03 1.45
C ASN A 130 13.26 -4.19 0.80
N CYS A 131 14.51 -4.38 1.23
CA CYS A 131 15.43 -5.39 0.70
C CYS A 131 14.87 -6.82 0.77
N ILE A 132 14.12 -7.16 1.82
CA ILE A 132 13.51 -8.48 1.99
C ILE A 132 12.50 -8.76 0.86
N TYR A 133 11.58 -7.84 0.60
CA TYR A 133 10.54 -8.02 -0.42
C TYR A 133 11.09 -7.90 -1.84
N ARG A 134 12.09 -7.03 -2.05
CA ARG A 134 12.81 -6.96 -3.33
C ARG A 134 13.50 -8.30 -3.65
N LYS A 135 14.19 -8.86 -2.67
CA LYS A 135 14.90 -10.15 -2.84
C LYS A 135 13.92 -11.32 -3.00
N MET A 136 12.83 -11.33 -2.23
CA MET A 136 11.78 -12.34 -2.39
C MET A 136 11.20 -12.32 -3.81
N ARG A 137 10.89 -11.11 -4.34
CA ARG A 137 10.41 -10.94 -5.71
C ARG A 137 11.44 -11.38 -6.75
N GLU A 138 12.70 -11.01 -6.58
CA GLU A 138 13.81 -11.45 -7.46
C GLU A 138 13.85 -12.97 -7.58
N ILE A 139 13.80 -13.69 -6.46
CA ILE A 139 13.83 -15.16 -6.42
C ILE A 139 12.60 -15.75 -7.12
N VAL A 140 11.40 -15.25 -6.80
CA VAL A 140 10.16 -15.73 -7.43
C VAL A 140 10.19 -15.48 -8.94
N LYS A 141 10.56 -14.26 -9.38
CA LYS A 141 10.58 -13.89 -10.81
C LYS A 141 11.70 -14.55 -11.60
N SER A 142 12.77 -15.00 -10.95
CA SER A 142 13.83 -15.78 -11.62
C SER A 142 13.36 -17.14 -12.13
N GLY A 143 12.26 -17.66 -11.58
CA GLY A 143 11.72 -18.98 -11.92
C GLY A 143 12.54 -20.17 -11.41
N ARG A 144 13.66 -19.94 -10.71
CA ARG A 144 14.57 -21.04 -10.29
C ARG A 144 13.93 -22.05 -9.34
N LEU A 145 12.96 -21.61 -8.53
CA LEU A 145 12.22 -22.48 -7.63
C LEU A 145 10.95 -23.10 -8.27
N GLY A 146 10.74 -22.89 -9.59
CA GLY A 146 9.54 -23.32 -10.31
C GLY A 146 8.33 -22.44 -10.05
N GLU A 147 7.15 -22.96 -10.36
CA GLU A 147 5.89 -22.21 -10.21
C GLU A 147 5.44 -22.14 -8.77
N ILE A 148 4.69 -21.06 -8.46
CA ILE A 148 4.02 -20.92 -7.17
C ILE A 148 2.93 -21.98 -7.06
N LYS A 149 2.86 -22.62 -5.91
CA LYS A 149 1.82 -23.59 -5.50
C LYS A 149 0.89 -23.03 -4.45
N ARG A 150 1.44 -22.21 -3.54
CA ARG A 150 0.66 -21.61 -2.46
C ARG A 150 1.29 -20.32 -1.96
N THR A 151 0.44 -19.36 -1.58
CA THR A 151 0.84 -18.13 -0.91
C THR A 151 0.07 -17.95 0.38
N ASN A 152 0.74 -17.61 1.47
CA ASN A 152 0.11 -17.30 2.75
C ASN A 152 0.67 -15.97 3.26
N LEU A 153 -0.19 -14.98 3.39
CA LEU A 153 0.17 -13.66 3.91
C LEU A 153 -0.69 -13.36 5.14
N ILE A 154 -0.05 -13.42 6.31
CA ILE A 154 -0.69 -13.16 7.59
C ILE A 154 -0.10 -11.87 8.15
N ILE A 155 -0.93 -10.85 8.27
CA ILE A 155 -0.57 -9.49 8.73
C ILE A 155 -1.57 -9.07 9.79
N THR A 156 -1.40 -9.52 11.01
CA THR A 156 -2.26 -9.16 12.13
C THR A 156 -1.54 -8.28 13.16
N ASP A 157 -0.31 -7.85 12.88
CA ASP A 157 0.49 -6.97 13.73
C ASP A 157 0.15 -5.46 13.58
N TRP A 158 -0.90 -5.15 12.84
CA TRP A 158 -1.45 -3.80 12.68
C TRP A 158 -2.36 -3.36 13.85
N TYR A 159 -2.10 -3.81 15.08
CA TYR A 159 -2.93 -3.42 16.22
C TYR A 159 -3.17 -1.92 16.27
N ARG A 160 -4.42 -1.55 16.43
CA ARG A 160 -4.87 -0.18 16.70
C ARG A 160 -5.76 -0.17 17.93
N SER A 161 -5.62 0.82 18.76
CA SER A 161 -6.55 1.05 19.86
C SER A 161 -7.75 1.87 19.40
N GLN A 162 -8.86 1.87 20.14
CA GLN A 162 -10.05 2.66 19.81
C GLN A 162 -9.73 4.15 19.60
N ILE A 163 -8.83 4.71 20.43
CA ILE A 163 -8.44 6.12 20.32
C ILE A 163 -7.77 6.49 18.98
N TYR A 164 -7.14 5.54 18.30
CA TYR A 164 -6.63 5.77 16.94
C TYR A 164 -7.76 6.09 15.98
N TYR A 165 -8.83 5.33 16.06
CA TYR A 165 -10.02 5.55 15.22
C TYR A 165 -10.75 6.83 15.60
N ASP A 166 -10.80 7.16 16.88
CA ASP A 166 -11.47 8.36 17.39
C ASP A 166 -10.68 9.66 17.14
N SER A 167 -9.42 9.56 16.73
CA SER A 167 -8.53 10.71 16.49
C SER A 167 -8.79 11.49 15.21
N GLY A 168 -9.75 11.06 14.39
CA GLY A 168 -10.15 11.74 13.15
C GLY A 168 -11.63 11.54 12.87
N ASP A 169 -12.28 12.59 12.38
CA ASP A 169 -13.70 12.58 12.00
C ASP A 169 -14.00 11.70 10.78
N TRP A 170 -13.01 11.52 9.91
CA TRP A 170 -13.09 10.72 8.69
C TRP A 170 -12.70 9.24 8.89
N ARG A 171 -11.91 8.95 9.96
CA ARG A 171 -11.36 7.61 10.15
C ARG A 171 -12.43 6.56 10.43
N ALA A 172 -12.21 5.38 9.86
CA ALA A 172 -13.04 4.19 10.06
C ALA A 172 -14.54 4.42 9.77
N THR A 173 -14.84 5.30 8.80
CA THR A 173 -16.19 5.54 8.29
C THR A 173 -16.24 5.30 6.78
N TRP A 174 -17.36 4.81 6.28
CA TRP A 174 -17.54 4.61 4.84
C TRP A 174 -17.47 5.91 4.06
N SER A 175 -18.03 6.98 4.61
CA SER A 175 -18.07 8.30 3.94
C SER A 175 -16.74 9.06 3.99
N GLY A 176 -15.89 8.78 4.96
CA GLY A 176 -14.62 9.49 5.16
C GLY A 176 -13.40 8.72 4.67
N GLU A 177 -13.27 7.46 5.06
CA GLU A 177 -12.10 6.61 4.74
C GLU A 177 -12.40 5.63 3.60
N GLY A 178 -13.64 5.13 3.52
CA GLY A 178 -14.11 4.25 2.46
C GLY A 178 -13.79 2.77 2.66
N GLY A 179 -13.18 2.40 3.77
CA GLY A 179 -12.81 1.05 4.20
C GLY A 179 -11.95 1.11 5.44
N GLY A 180 -11.61 -0.04 5.98
CA GLY A 180 -10.82 -0.20 7.20
C GLY A 180 -9.42 -0.73 6.94
N VAL A 181 -9.10 -1.88 7.54
CA VAL A 181 -7.75 -2.46 7.49
C VAL A 181 -7.27 -2.71 6.06
N LEU A 182 -8.14 -3.13 5.14
CA LEU A 182 -7.78 -3.39 3.75
C LEU A 182 -7.39 -2.11 2.97
N LEU A 183 -7.97 -0.97 3.33
CA LEU A 183 -7.76 0.28 2.59
C LEU A 183 -6.76 1.22 3.26
N ASN A 184 -6.59 1.14 4.58
CA ASN A 184 -5.68 2.02 5.31
C ASN A 184 -4.36 1.33 5.69
N GLN A 185 -4.40 0.21 6.45
CA GLN A 185 -3.19 -0.46 6.95
C GLN A 185 -2.55 -1.37 5.89
N CYS A 186 -3.35 -2.13 5.16
CA CYS A 186 -2.89 -3.19 4.27
C CYS A 186 -2.74 -2.88 2.77
N PRO A 187 -2.86 -1.65 2.24
CA PRO A 187 -2.59 -1.41 0.82
C PRO A 187 -1.20 -1.86 0.39
N HIS A 188 -0.18 -1.65 1.25
CA HIS A 188 1.18 -2.11 1.00
C HIS A 188 1.30 -3.64 0.96
N ASN A 189 0.56 -4.34 1.82
CA ASN A 189 0.59 -5.79 1.89
C ASN A 189 -0.11 -6.42 0.68
N LEU A 190 -1.26 -5.87 0.27
CA LEU A 190 -1.95 -6.28 -0.95
C LEU A 190 -1.12 -5.96 -2.20
N ASP A 191 -0.43 -4.83 -2.20
CA ASP A 191 0.51 -4.48 -3.26
C ASP A 191 1.66 -5.48 -3.34
N LEU A 192 2.36 -5.75 -2.24
CA LEU A 192 3.46 -6.72 -2.18
C LEU A 192 3.00 -8.11 -2.61
N TRP A 193 1.81 -8.53 -2.20
CA TRP A 193 1.28 -9.84 -2.55
C TRP A 193 1.14 -10.01 -4.07
N GLN A 194 0.44 -9.08 -4.74
CA GLN A 194 0.29 -9.12 -6.18
C GLN A 194 1.59 -8.81 -6.95
N TRP A 195 2.42 -7.92 -6.42
CA TRP A 195 3.69 -7.53 -7.05
C TRP A 195 4.69 -8.68 -7.10
N ILE A 196 4.71 -9.53 -6.06
CA ILE A 196 5.59 -10.70 -5.97
C ILE A 196 4.96 -11.91 -6.66
N CYS A 197 3.70 -12.23 -6.34
CA CYS A 197 3.05 -13.48 -6.74
C CYS A 197 2.21 -13.36 -8.03
N GLY A 198 1.89 -12.14 -8.47
CA GLY A 198 0.91 -11.89 -9.53
C GLY A 198 -0.51 -11.76 -9.00
N MET A 199 -1.42 -11.28 -9.86
CA MET A 199 -2.83 -11.17 -9.51
C MET A 199 -3.49 -12.55 -9.48
N PRO A 200 -4.26 -12.89 -8.44
CA PRO A 200 -5.11 -14.07 -8.46
C PRO A 200 -6.25 -13.91 -9.48
N THR A 201 -6.85 -15.01 -9.85
CA THR A 201 -8.02 -15.03 -10.77
C THR A 201 -9.35 -14.94 -10.02
N LYS A 202 -9.36 -15.41 -8.76
CA LYS A 202 -10.58 -15.49 -7.94
C LYS A 202 -10.28 -15.14 -6.48
N VAL A 203 -11.27 -14.59 -5.80
CA VAL A 203 -11.24 -14.34 -4.35
C VAL A 203 -12.57 -14.65 -3.69
N GLU A 204 -12.51 -15.30 -2.53
CA GLU A 204 -13.60 -15.43 -1.57
C GLU A 204 -13.13 -14.89 -0.21
N ALA A 205 -13.91 -14.02 0.43
CA ALA A 205 -13.49 -13.36 1.66
C ALA A 205 -14.60 -13.31 2.72
N LYS A 206 -14.19 -13.34 3.97
CA LYS A 206 -15.01 -13.06 5.15
C LYS A 206 -14.43 -11.82 5.83
N LEU A 207 -15.24 -10.78 5.91
CA LEU A 207 -14.91 -9.52 6.56
C LEU A 207 -15.82 -9.33 7.76
N HIS A 208 -15.22 -8.89 8.86
CA HIS A 208 -15.96 -8.47 10.05
C HIS A 208 -15.82 -6.96 10.21
N PHE A 209 -16.95 -6.29 10.37
CA PHE A 209 -17.05 -4.83 10.46
C PHE A 209 -17.27 -4.46 11.93
N GLY A 210 -16.35 -3.70 12.51
CA GLY A 210 -16.43 -3.33 13.93
C GLY A 210 -16.45 -4.54 14.88
N LYS A 211 -15.66 -5.57 14.61
CA LYS A 211 -15.57 -6.76 15.46
C LYS A 211 -14.83 -6.50 16.76
N TRP A 212 -13.76 -5.72 16.66
CA TRP A 212 -12.86 -5.42 17.75
C TRP A 212 -12.96 -3.96 18.24
N HIS A 213 -13.55 -3.09 17.42
CA HIS A 213 -13.63 -1.65 17.67
C HIS A 213 -15.03 -1.15 17.36
N ASP A 214 -15.42 -0.02 17.96
CA ASP A 214 -16.65 0.70 17.58
C ASP A 214 -16.40 1.53 16.30
N ILE A 215 -16.45 0.83 15.15
CA ILE A 215 -16.22 1.40 13.81
C ILE A 215 -17.20 0.80 12.79
N GLU A 216 -17.34 1.43 11.63
CA GLU A 216 -18.26 0.98 10.56
C GLU A 216 -17.61 0.02 9.57
N VAL A 217 -16.29 0.08 9.45
CA VAL A 217 -15.51 -0.60 8.42
C VAL A 217 -14.87 -1.88 8.97
N GLU A 218 -14.22 -2.64 8.10
CA GLU A 218 -13.63 -3.90 8.48
C GLU A 218 -12.34 -3.73 9.31
N ASP A 219 -12.25 -4.50 10.39
CA ASP A 219 -11.09 -4.58 11.29
C ASP A 219 -10.54 -6.01 11.44
N ASP A 220 -11.18 -6.99 10.75
CA ASP A 220 -10.76 -8.40 10.75
C ASP A 220 -11.15 -9.03 9.40
N VAL A 221 -10.18 -9.62 8.70
CA VAL A 221 -10.36 -10.15 7.34
C VAL A 221 -9.68 -11.50 7.19
N SER A 222 -10.38 -12.44 6.56
CA SER A 222 -9.82 -13.69 6.05
C SER A 222 -10.26 -13.90 4.61
N ALA A 223 -9.32 -14.06 3.69
CA ALA A 223 -9.59 -14.27 2.28
C ALA A 223 -8.83 -15.46 1.72
N TYR A 224 -9.50 -16.21 0.84
CA TYR A 224 -8.94 -17.27 0.02
C TYR A 224 -8.88 -16.80 -1.44
N VAL A 225 -7.82 -17.17 -2.15
CA VAL A 225 -7.65 -16.84 -3.57
C VAL A 225 -7.19 -18.04 -4.38
N GLU A 226 -7.49 -18.01 -5.68
CA GLU A 226 -6.99 -18.95 -6.69
C GLU A 226 -6.24 -18.21 -7.79
N TYR A 227 -5.18 -18.84 -8.31
CA TYR A 227 -4.37 -18.34 -9.42
C TYR A 227 -4.63 -19.17 -10.68
N ALA A 228 -4.30 -18.60 -11.84
CA ALA A 228 -4.53 -19.23 -13.14
C ALA A 228 -3.85 -20.60 -13.31
N ASN A 229 -2.70 -20.83 -12.65
CA ASN A 229 -1.99 -22.11 -12.68
C ASN A 229 -2.50 -23.14 -11.66
N GLY A 230 -3.62 -22.86 -10.95
CA GLY A 230 -4.18 -23.69 -9.91
C GLY A 230 -3.54 -23.51 -8.52
N ALA A 231 -2.59 -22.61 -8.37
CA ALA A 231 -2.08 -22.23 -7.05
C ALA A 231 -3.18 -21.59 -6.20
N THR A 232 -3.05 -21.71 -4.88
CA THR A 232 -4.01 -21.15 -3.92
C THR A 232 -3.32 -20.16 -2.98
N GLY A 233 -4.08 -19.29 -2.34
CA GLY A 233 -3.54 -18.36 -1.36
C GLY A 233 -4.50 -18.01 -0.23
N LEU A 234 -3.92 -17.62 0.90
CA LEU A 234 -4.62 -17.09 2.05
C LEU A 234 -4.08 -15.72 2.41
N PHE A 235 -4.99 -14.79 2.69
CA PHE A 235 -4.69 -13.48 3.25
C PHE A 235 -5.48 -13.30 4.54
N VAL A 236 -4.78 -13.02 5.64
CA VAL A 236 -5.40 -12.77 6.95
C VAL A 236 -4.85 -11.46 7.50
N THR A 237 -5.73 -10.59 7.93
CA THR A 237 -5.34 -9.34 8.58
C THR A 237 -6.31 -8.91 9.66
N SER A 238 -5.81 -8.25 10.69
CA SER A 238 -6.60 -7.73 11.81
C SER A 238 -5.93 -6.49 12.39
N THR A 239 -6.74 -5.57 12.92
CA THR A 239 -6.25 -4.48 13.77
C THR A 239 -6.55 -4.71 15.26
N GLY A 240 -7.15 -5.87 15.59
CA GLY A 240 -7.50 -6.26 16.95
C GLY A 240 -6.44 -7.08 17.70
N ASP A 241 -5.40 -7.56 17.03
CA ASP A 241 -4.39 -8.45 17.61
C ASP A 241 -3.20 -7.66 18.18
N SER A 242 -3.12 -7.52 19.52
CA SER A 242 -1.99 -6.83 20.15
C SER A 242 -0.67 -7.62 20.07
N LEU A 243 -0.75 -8.92 19.86
CA LEU A 243 0.36 -9.87 19.69
C LEU A 243 0.25 -10.53 18.29
N GLY A 244 0.16 -9.70 17.27
CA GLY A 244 -0.10 -10.14 15.91
C GLY A 244 1.11 -10.79 15.22
N THR A 245 0.85 -11.35 14.05
CA THR A 245 1.81 -12.02 13.17
C THR A 245 2.07 -11.17 11.94
N ASN A 246 3.34 -11.13 11.48
CA ASN A 246 3.72 -10.61 10.19
C ASN A 246 4.55 -11.66 9.48
N ARG A 247 3.91 -12.42 8.59
CA ARG A 247 4.52 -13.54 7.90
C ARG A 247 4.04 -13.62 6.47
N PHE A 248 4.97 -13.61 5.53
CA PHE A 248 4.71 -13.87 4.12
C PHE A 248 5.42 -15.15 3.70
N GLU A 249 4.65 -16.19 3.39
CA GLU A 249 5.14 -17.49 2.96
C GLU A 249 4.70 -17.79 1.52
N ILE A 250 5.63 -18.25 0.69
CA ILE A 250 5.38 -18.71 -0.68
C ILE A 250 5.96 -20.11 -0.82
N THR A 251 5.11 -21.10 -1.13
CA THR A 251 5.51 -22.45 -1.51
C THR A 251 5.57 -22.55 -3.02
N LEU A 252 6.69 -23.02 -3.55
CA LEU A 252 6.97 -23.23 -4.96
C LEU A 252 7.27 -24.70 -5.24
N GLU A 253 7.38 -25.11 -6.51
CA GLU A 253 7.62 -26.50 -6.91
C GLU A 253 8.93 -27.07 -6.35
N LYS A 254 9.96 -26.25 -6.21
CA LYS A 254 11.30 -26.63 -5.74
C LYS A 254 11.70 -25.98 -4.43
N GLY A 255 10.73 -25.49 -3.64
CA GLY A 255 11.10 -24.91 -2.35
C GLY A 255 10.06 -23.99 -1.74
N LYS A 256 10.52 -23.24 -0.76
CA LYS A 256 9.70 -22.32 0.02
C LYS A 256 10.48 -21.09 0.43
N LEU A 257 9.81 -19.93 0.37
CA LEU A 257 10.28 -18.67 0.90
C LEU A 257 9.42 -18.24 2.07
N VAL A 258 10.03 -17.68 3.12
CA VAL A 258 9.33 -17.10 4.26
C VAL A 258 10.00 -15.79 4.66
N ALA A 259 9.29 -14.68 4.52
CA ALA A 259 9.66 -13.39 5.10
C ALA A 259 8.98 -13.24 6.46
N GLU A 260 9.75 -13.18 7.54
CA GLU A 260 9.28 -13.09 8.92
C GLU A 260 10.40 -12.57 9.84
N GLY A 261 10.06 -11.71 10.77
CA GLY A 261 11.01 -11.20 11.77
C GLY A 261 12.19 -10.42 11.19
N GLY A 262 12.03 -9.81 10.01
CA GLY A 262 13.11 -9.08 9.33
C GLY A 262 14.10 -9.96 8.56
N GLU A 263 13.81 -11.25 8.41
CA GLU A 263 14.62 -12.21 7.67
C GLU A 263 13.86 -12.78 6.47
N LEU A 264 14.61 -13.17 5.43
CA LEU A 264 14.10 -14.00 4.32
C LEU A 264 14.71 -15.40 4.45
N LYS A 265 13.86 -16.37 4.80
CA LYS A 265 14.22 -17.79 4.93
C LYS A 265 13.89 -18.51 3.63
N MET A 266 14.79 -19.38 3.18
CA MET A 266 14.61 -20.16 1.97
C MET A 266 14.94 -21.64 2.22
N TRP A 267 14.06 -22.50 1.73
CA TRP A 267 14.30 -23.93 1.53
C TRP A 267 14.29 -24.19 0.05
N GLU A 268 15.32 -24.87 -0.48
CA GLU A 268 15.48 -25.14 -1.89
C GLU A 268 15.80 -26.62 -2.11
N SER A 269 15.07 -27.26 -3.01
CA SER A 269 15.26 -28.65 -3.42
C SER A 269 15.85 -28.73 -4.82
N GLU A 270 16.70 -29.71 -5.06
CA GLU A 270 17.35 -29.90 -6.38
C GLU A 270 16.34 -30.24 -7.48
N ILE A 271 15.33 -31.05 -7.12
CA ILE A 271 14.26 -31.47 -8.03
C ILE A 271 12.90 -31.06 -7.48
N SER A 272 11.92 -30.93 -8.35
CA SER A 272 10.55 -30.63 -7.95
C SER A 272 9.91 -31.83 -7.25
N GLU A 273 8.94 -31.54 -6.35
CA GLU A 273 8.14 -32.60 -5.72
C GLU A 273 7.46 -33.50 -6.75
N LYS A 274 7.04 -32.93 -7.87
CA LYS A 274 6.40 -33.66 -8.99
C LYS A 274 7.36 -34.63 -9.68
N GLU A 275 8.62 -34.23 -9.88
CA GLU A 275 9.67 -35.11 -10.42
C GLU A 275 10.04 -36.18 -9.42
N PHE A 276 10.29 -35.81 -8.16
CA PHE A 276 10.61 -36.75 -7.08
C PHE A 276 9.53 -37.82 -6.93
N SER A 277 8.25 -37.43 -6.94
CA SER A 277 7.11 -38.35 -6.80
C SER A 277 7.04 -39.41 -7.89
N LYS A 278 7.63 -39.17 -9.07
CA LYS A 278 7.64 -40.17 -10.17
C LYS A 278 8.75 -41.22 -10.05
N ILE A 279 9.83 -40.89 -9.36
CA ILE A 279 11.03 -41.74 -9.29
C ILE A 279 11.22 -42.38 -7.90
N ASN A 280 10.50 -41.88 -6.89
CA ASN A 280 10.64 -42.32 -5.52
C ASN A 280 9.77 -43.56 -5.25
N GLU A 281 10.39 -44.58 -4.66
CA GLU A 281 9.73 -45.84 -4.26
C GLU A 281 9.34 -45.90 -2.78
N ASN A 282 9.82 -44.92 -1.97
CA ASN A 282 9.49 -44.88 -0.55
C ASN A 282 8.30 -43.93 -0.30
N PRO A 283 7.14 -44.45 0.19
CA PRO A 283 5.93 -43.66 0.35
C PRO A 283 6.05 -42.51 1.37
N PHE A 284 7.08 -42.55 2.23
CA PHE A 284 7.29 -41.53 3.28
C PHE A 284 8.49 -40.60 2.99
N ALA A 285 9.20 -40.79 1.87
CA ALA A 285 10.32 -39.92 1.53
C ALA A 285 9.85 -38.60 0.90
N ALA A 286 10.65 -37.57 1.09
CA ALA A 286 10.51 -36.26 0.46
C ALA A 286 11.82 -35.86 -0.24
N PRO A 287 11.79 -34.96 -1.22
CA PRO A 287 13.01 -34.43 -1.84
C PRO A 287 13.94 -33.84 -0.75
N SER A 288 15.22 -34.09 -0.86
CA SER A 288 16.20 -33.38 -0.02
C SER A 288 16.16 -31.89 -0.33
N SER A 289 16.28 -31.08 0.71
CA SER A 289 16.29 -29.64 0.60
C SER A 289 17.38 -29.03 1.47
N THR A 290 17.92 -27.89 1.03
CA THR A 290 18.83 -27.06 1.80
C THR A 290 18.06 -25.88 2.40
N PHE A 291 18.44 -25.49 3.62
CA PHE A 291 17.94 -24.30 4.29
C PHE A 291 18.98 -23.20 4.30
N SER A 292 18.56 -21.96 4.04
CA SER A 292 19.41 -20.78 4.18
C SER A 292 18.62 -19.55 4.61
N ILE A 293 19.30 -18.63 5.30
CA ILE A 293 18.85 -17.25 5.43
C ILE A 293 19.40 -16.52 4.20
N VAL A 294 18.51 -15.91 3.43
CA VAL A 294 18.90 -15.23 2.18
C VAL A 294 19.53 -13.88 2.51
N GLU A 295 20.75 -13.67 2.03
CA GLU A 295 21.42 -12.38 2.17
C GLU A 295 20.75 -11.31 1.32
N THR A 296 20.66 -10.11 1.88
CA THR A 296 20.13 -8.90 1.24
C THR A 296 21.16 -7.78 1.35
N ASP A 297 20.94 -6.68 0.63
CA ASP A 297 21.78 -5.48 0.76
C ASP A 297 21.53 -4.67 2.05
N GLY A 298 20.52 -5.04 2.83
CA GLY A 298 20.13 -4.35 4.07
C GLY A 298 19.40 -3.03 3.84
N GLU A 299 19.24 -2.57 2.60
CA GLU A 299 18.67 -1.25 2.29
C GLU A 299 17.15 -1.24 2.45
N ASN A 300 16.66 -0.21 3.14
CA ASN A 300 15.23 0.02 3.34
C ASN A 300 14.91 1.53 3.38
N PRO A 301 15.08 2.27 2.27
CA PRO A 301 14.95 3.72 2.24
C PRO A 301 13.51 4.22 2.34
N GLN A 302 12.50 3.36 2.31
CA GLN A 302 11.10 3.68 2.54
C GLN A 302 10.58 4.87 1.69
N HIS A 303 9.87 5.84 2.29
CA HIS A 303 9.31 7.01 1.63
C HIS A 303 10.37 7.86 0.91
N ALA A 304 11.54 8.06 1.52
CA ALA A 304 12.63 8.80 0.90
C ALA A 304 13.15 8.09 -0.37
N GLY A 305 13.19 6.76 -0.36
CA GLY A 305 13.57 5.97 -1.54
C GLY A 305 12.60 6.16 -2.71
N VAL A 306 11.30 6.21 -2.44
CA VAL A 306 10.28 6.47 -3.50
C VAL A 306 10.39 7.90 -4.02
N LEU A 307 10.56 8.90 -3.15
CA LEU A 307 10.74 10.30 -3.56
C LEU A 307 12.01 10.48 -4.41
N ASN A 308 13.12 9.87 -4.03
CA ASN A 308 14.37 9.92 -4.79
C ASN A 308 14.22 9.24 -6.17
N ALA A 309 13.55 8.09 -6.24
CA ALA A 309 13.27 7.41 -7.50
C ALA A 309 12.34 8.24 -8.39
N PHE A 310 11.32 8.90 -7.82
CA PHE A 310 10.43 9.79 -8.54
C PHE A 310 11.20 11.00 -9.13
N ALA A 311 12.04 11.63 -8.34
CA ALA A 311 12.89 12.74 -8.82
C ALA A 311 13.85 12.26 -9.92
N SER A 312 14.46 11.09 -9.77
CA SER A 312 15.34 10.51 -10.77
C SER A 312 14.60 10.16 -12.07
N ALA A 313 13.37 9.65 -11.98
CA ALA A 313 12.54 9.38 -13.14
C ALA A 313 12.25 10.66 -13.95
N ILE A 314 11.98 11.79 -13.28
CA ILE A 314 11.76 13.09 -13.92
C ILE A 314 13.05 13.66 -14.53
N LEU A 315 14.13 13.62 -13.81
CA LEU A 315 15.39 14.28 -14.20
C LEU A 315 16.23 13.46 -15.19
N ASN A 316 16.17 12.13 -15.08
CA ASN A 316 17.10 11.21 -15.75
C ASN A 316 16.38 10.10 -16.56
N GLY A 317 15.05 10.01 -16.50
CA GLY A 317 14.28 8.96 -17.19
C GLY A 317 14.46 7.55 -16.60
N THR A 318 14.82 7.43 -15.33
CA THR A 318 14.95 6.12 -14.66
C THR A 318 13.58 5.52 -14.31
N GLU A 319 13.57 4.25 -13.95
CA GLU A 319 12.34 3.57 -13.54
C GLU A 319 11.84 4.06 -12.17
N LEU A 320 10.52 4.09 -12.00
CA LEU A 320 9.86 4.33 -10.73
C LEU A 320 9.89 3.08 -9.84
N VAL A 321 9.84 3.25 -8.53
CA VAL A 321 9.59 2.15 -7.59
C VAL A 321 8.23 1.50 -7.85
N ALA A 322 7.22 2.33 -8.09
CA ALA A 322 5.89 1.91 -8.51
C ALA A 322 5.28 2.98 -9.43
N ARG A 323 4.80 2.55 -10.59
CA ARG A 323 4.04 3.43 -11.48
C ARG A 323 2.67 3.70 -10.84
N GLY A 324 2.14 4.90 -11.01
CA GLY A 324 0.85 5.27 -10.42
C GLY A 324 -0.29 4.36 -10.85
N GLU A 325 -0.26 3.93 -12.11
CA GLU A 325 -1.26 3.03 -12.69
C GLU A 325 -1.32 1.66 -12.02
N GLU A 326 -0.22 1.19 -11.43
CA GLU A 326 -0.17 -0.10 -10.73
C GLU A 326 -0.99 -0.10 -9.42
N GLY A 327 -1.26 1.08 -8.87
CA GLY A 327 -2.05 1.20 -7.64
C GLY A 327 -3.45 0.58 -7.70
N ILE A 328 -3.99 0.40 -8.91
CA ILE A 328 -5.28 -0.27 -9.13
C ILE A 328 -5.25 -1.75 -8.74
N ASN A 329 -4.11 -2.42 -8.81
CA ASN A 329 -4.03 -3.88 -8.58
C ASN A 329 -4.35 -4.23 -7.12
N GLY A 330 -3.66 -3.63 -6.16
CA GLY A 330 -3.94 -3.83 -4.73
C GLY A 330 -5.34 -3.35 -4.34
N LEU A 331 -5.80 -2.24 -4.95
CA LEU A 331 -7.14 -1.74 -4.74
C LEU A 331 -8.22 -2.70 -5.27
N THR A 332 -8.01 -3.31 -6.43
CA THR A 332 -8.93 -4.33 -6.97
C THR A 332 -9.05 -5.51 -6.02
N LEU A 333 -7.96 -5.99 -5.43
CA LEU A 333 -8.00 -7.05 -4.42
C LEU A 333 -8.81 -6.64 -3.19
N SER A 334 -8.57 -5.44 -2.66
CA SER A 334 -9.36 -4.89 -1.54
C SER A 334 -10.85 -4.80 -1.88
N ASN A 335 -11.19 -4.21 -3.02
CA ASN A 335 -12.58 -4.04 -3.44
C ASN A 335 -13.25 -5.39 -3.73
N ALA A 336 -12.54 -6.35 -4.31
CA ALA A 336 -13.09 -7.68 -4.57
C ALA A 336 -13.33 -8.48 -3.27
N MET A 337 -12.47 -8.33 -2.25
CA MET A 337 -12.69 -8.92 -0.93
C MET A 337 -13.94 -8.33 -0.27
N HIS A 338 -14.11 -7.00 -0.32
CA HIS A 338 -15.33 -6.35 0.16
C HIS A 338 -16.56 -6.86 -0.56
N LEU A 339 -16.53 -6.87 -1.90
CA LEU A 339 -17.69 -7.30 -2.71
C LEU A 339 -18.01 -8.76 -2.45
N SER A 340 -17.01 -9.63 -2.31
CA SER A 340 -17.20 -11.03 -1.93
C SER A 340 -17.91 -11.18 -0.58
N ALA A 341 -17.47 -10.45 0.42
CA ALA A 341 -18.08 -10.47 1.75
C ALA A 341 -19.52 -9.91 1.75
N TRP A 342 -19.77 -8.81 1.02
CA TRP A 342 -21.08 -8.19 0.94
C TRP A 342 -22.12 -9.04 0.21
N LEU A 343 -21.68 -9.78 -0.83
CA LEU A 343 -22.56 -10.63 -1.63
C LEU A 343 -22.57 -12.09 -1.15
N GLY A 344 -21.66 -12.49 -0.27
CA GLY A 344 -21.50 -13.87 0.22
C GLY A 344 -21.12 -14.86 -0.88
N LYS A 345 -20.33 -14.44 -1.88
CA LYS A 345 -19.93 -15.28 -3.02
C LYS A 345 -18.49 -15.01 -3.47
N GLU A 346 -17.91 -15.96 -4.20
CA GLU A 346 -16.65 -15.81 -4.92
C GLU A 346 -16.74 -14.70 -5.99
N ILE A 347 -15.66 -13.97 -6.17
CA ILE A 347 -15.50 -12.93 -7.20
C ILE A 347 -14.38 -13.33 -8.16
N THR A 348 -14.68 -13.36 -9.46
CA THR A 348 -13.69 -13.48 -10.53
C THR A 348 -13.06 -12.13 -10.80
N ILE A 349 -11.75 -12.01 -10.66
CA ILE A 349 -11.03 -10.72 -10.74
C ILE A 349 -11.09 -10.10 -12.14
N SER A 350 -10.96 -10.91 -13.20
CA SER A 350 -11.06 -10.43 -14.59
C SER A 350 -12.46 -9.94 -14.99
N GLU A 351 -13.47 -10.31 -14.21
CA GLU A 351 -14.89 -9.96 -14.41
C GLU A 351 -15.38 -9.05 -13.28
N PHE A 352 -14.45 -8.38 -12.57
CA PHE A 352 -14.82 -7.53 -11.45
C PHE A 352 -15.73 -6.39 -11.89
N ASP A 353 -16.95 -6.37 -11.35
CA ASP A 353 -17.96 -5.37 -11.65
C ASP A 353 -17.70 -4.09 -10.84
N HIS A 354 -17.05 -3.13 -11.47
CA HIS A 354 -16.68 -1.84 -10.87
C HIS A 354 -17.90 -0.97 -10.52
N ASP A 355 -18.98 -1.09 -11.29
CA ASP A 355 -20.20 -0.33 -11.06
C ASP A 355 -20.98 -0.92 -9.88
N LEU A 356 -21.16 -2.24 -9.84
CA LEU A 356 -21.77 -2.91 -8.71
C LEU A 356 -21.03 -2.66 -7.40
N PHE A 357 -19.69 -2.68 -7.41
CA PHE A 357 -18.92 -2.35 -6.23
C PHE A 357 -19.23 -0.92 -5.74
N TYR A 358 -19.24 0.04 -6.67
CA TYR A 358 -19.53 1.43 -6.32
C TYR A 358 -20.94 1.62 -5.79
N GLU A 359 -21.95 0.96 -6.36
CA GLU A 359 -23.33 0.97 -5.87
C GLU A 359 -23.45 0.41 -4.44
N GLU A 360 -22.78 -0.71 -4.17
CA GLU A 360 -22.75 -1.32 -2.83
C GLU A 360 -22.02 -0.45 -1.81
N LEU A 361 -20.91 0.18 -2.21
CA LEU A 361 -20.19 1.15 -1.38
C LEU A 361 -21.06 2.37 -1.10
N LYS A 362 -21.77 2.89 -2.10
CA LYS A 362 -22.66 4.06 -1.96
C LYS A 362 -23.76 3.83 -0.95
N LYS A 363 -24.39 2.65 -0.93
CA LYS A 363 -25.41 2.30 0.09
C LYS A 363 -24.83 2.44 1.51
N ARG A 364 -23.56 2.11 1.71
CA ARG A 364 -22.88 2.22 3.01
C ARG A 364 -22.48 3.66 3.32
N ILE A 365 -22.04 4.42 2.33
CA ILE A 365 -21.78 5.86 2.47
C ILE A 365 -23.06 6.61 2.88
N ASP A 366 -24.19 6.31 2.25
CA ASP A 366 -25.47 6.98 2.51
C ASP A 366 -25.98 6.72 3.95
N THR A 367 -25.54 5.63 4.58
CA THR A 367 -25.88 5.27 5.97
C THR A 367 -24.74 5.49 6.95
N SER A 368 -23.62 6.02 6.49
CA SER A 368 -22.41 6.21 7.29
C SER A 368 -22.62 7.22 8.42
N ARG A 369 -22.12 6.87 9.61
CA ARG A 369 -22.24 7.70 10.81
C ARG A 369 -21.17 8.79 10.79
N ARG A 370 -21.60 10.04 10.84
CA ARG A 370 -20.64 11.14 11.10
C ARG A 370 -20.24 11.12 12.57
N LYS A 371 -18.94 11.11 12.81
CA LYS A 371 -18.41 11.29 14.17
C LYS A 371 -18.66 12.73 14.63
N THR A 372 -19.33 12.87 15.78
CA THR A 372 -19.64 14.17 16.35
C THR A 372 -18.55 14.68 17.30
N THR A 373 -17.67 13.78 17.73
CA THR A 373 -16.54 14.09 18.62
C THR A 373 -15.27 13.47 18.08
N VAL A 374 -14.19 14.24 18.13
CA VAL A 374 -12.83 13.78 17.76
C VAL A 374 -11.99 13.79 19.03
N ALA A 375 -11.37 12.64 19.34
CA ALA A 375 -10.51 12.53 20.50
C ALA A 375 -9.24 13.39 20.30
N SER A 376 -8.88 14.18 21.31
CA SER A 376 -7.59 14.86 21.34
C SER A 376 -6.50 13.84 21.62
N VAL A 377 -5.64 13.59 20.67
CA VAL A 377 -4.43 12.78 20.84
C VAL A 377 -3.22 13.67 20.87
N GLY A 378 -2.27 13.36 21.75
CA GLY A 378 -0.97 14.03 21.79
C GLY A 378 -0.18 13.86 20.48
N LYS A 379 1.05 14.36 20.41
CA LYS A 379 1.93 14.15 19.27
C LYS A 379 2.03 12.64 18.96
N ILE A 380 1.52 12.23 17.81
CA ILE A 380 1.67 10.86 17.31
C ILE A 380 2.99 10.82 16.55
N ASP A 381 3.94 10.01 17.01
CA ASP A 381 5.09 9.65 16.18
C ASP A 381 4.66 8.57 15.18
N MET A 382 4.69 8.91 13.89
CA MET A 382 4.34 7.96 12.84
C MET A 382 5.32 6.77 12.78
N GLN A 383 6.52 6.91 13.36
CA GLN A 383 7.46 5.79 13.48
C GLN A 383 6.91 4.70 14.40
N ASP A 384 6.15 5.03 15.43
CA ASP A 384 5.48 4.07 16.32
C ASP A 384 4.47 3.19 15.56
N SER A 385 3.97 3.66 14.41
CA SER A 385 3.07 2.89 13.54
C SER A 385 3.77 1.73 12.81
N PHE A 386 5.09 1.80 12.67
CA PHE A 386 5.91 0.86 11.88
C PHE A 386 6.89 0.05 12.74
N VAL A 387 6.99 0.35 14.03
CA VAL A 387 7.88 -0.38 14.95
C VAL A 387 7.25 -1.73 15.26
N ALA A 388 7.93 -2.80 14.88
CA ALA A 388 7.62 -4.13 15.39
C ALA A 388 7.66 -4.08 16.92
N LYS A 389 6.54 -4.37 17.57
CA LYS A 389 6.45 -4.38 19.02
C LYS A 389 7.38 -5.46 19.54
N HIS A 390 8.50 -5.05 20.14
CA HIS A 390 9.42 -5.96 20.77
C HIS A 390 8.75 -6.57 21.99
N TYR A 391 8.61 -7.88 22.00
CA TYR A 391 8.30 -8.63 23.21
C TYR A 391 9.44 -8.38 24.20
N LYS A 392 9.11 -7.97 25.44
CA LYS A 392 10.09 -8.02 26.51
C LYS A 392 10.39 -9.48 26.78
N THR A 393 11.57 -9.96 26.39
CA THR A 393 12.09 -11.23 26.88
C THR A 393 12.34 -11.06 28.36
N THR A 394 11.66 -11.89 29.18
CA THR A 394 11.88 -12.00 30.64
C THR A 394 13.21 -12.65 30.90
#